data_134747cf3db5ab56dab5264b59a33375
#
_entry.id   134747cf3db5ab56dab5264b59a33375
#
_cell.length_a   1.000
_cell.length_b   1.000
_cell.length_c   1.000
_cell.angle_alpha   90.00
_cell.angle_beta   90.00
_cell.angle_gamma   90.00
#
_symmetry.space_group_name_H-M   'P 1'
#
loop_
_entity.id
_entity.type
_entity.pdbx_description
1 polymer ?
#
loop_
_entity_poly.entity_id
_entity_poly.type
_entity_poly.pdbx_seq_one_letter_code
_entity_poly.pdbx_strand_id
1 'polypeptide(L)'
;MRKAAPEEGKDSTAVTPSVTSASAQMLSIVPRDVNNILSIAFGIVAAGVLLAYSFKVTAPYVVGENLVLAEVYLPGFIIKPITLFTYMFFLSYAFGLNSSISRTRFLKMDERLFEGFYVLAWFFVMLSGFEVMYQIVLWSAGLAVQGLQNPDIIVNWWPANPYAINVVFAAKLVVLIFAMSCFSADYLRRMRTAREKTRPNSSGS
;
A
#
# COMPACT_ATOMS: atom_id res chain seq x y z
N MET A 1 31.42 65.92 20.18
CA MET A 1 31.18 64.60 20.85
C MET A 1 29.69 64.30 20.79
N ARG A 2 29.29 63.41 19.91
CA ARG A 2 27.94 62.81 19.87
C ARG A 2 28.08 61.38 19.37
N LYS A 3 27.83 60.40 20.27
CA LYS A 3 27.82 58.99 20.01
C LYS A 3 26.58 58.65 19.20
N ALA A 4 26.76 58.01 18.07
CA ALA A 4 25.71 57.35 17.29
C ALA A 4 25.52 55.93 17.86
N ALA A 5 24.26 55.56 18.11
CA ALA A 5 23.84 54.22 18.50
C ALA A 5 23.66 53.37 17.23
N PRO A 6 23.92 52.05 17.24
CA PRO A 6 23.64 51.19 16.12
C PRO A 6 22.17 50.76 16.10
N GLU A 7 21.57 50.80 14.92
CA GLU A 7 20.22 50.30 14.63
C GLU A 7 20.25 48.74 14.61
N GLU A 8 19.41 48.16 15.45
CA GLU A 8 19.08 46.74 15.43
C GLU A 8 18.16 46.43 14.25
N GLY A 9 18.74 45.82 13.20
CA GLY A 9 17.99 45.23 12.09
C GLY A 9 17.24 43.99 12.58
N LYS A 10 15.92 44.12 12.73
CA LYS A 10 15.00 42.98 12.90
C LYS A 10 14.84 42.26 11.54
N ASP A 11 15.64 41.21 11.32
CA ASP A 11 15.37 40.23 10.28
C ASP A 11 14.17 39.34 10.69
N SER A 12 13.00 39.75 10.21
CA SER A 12 11.78 38.96 10.25
C SER A 12 11.81 37.92 9.14
N THR A 13 12.54 36.83 9.34
CA THR A 13 12.41 35.65 8.49
C THR A 13 11.08 34.95 8.80
N ALA A 14 10.05 35.28 8.04
CA ALA A 14 8.79 34.55 8.00
C ALA A 14 9.10 33.12 7.50
N VAL A 15 9.16 32.18 8.43
CA VAL A 15 9.23 30.74 8.14
C VAL A 15 7.90 30.32 7.56
N THR A 16 7.82 30.23 6.25
CA THR A 16 6.69 29.60 5.55
C THR A 16 6.65 28.12 5.95
N PRO A 17 5.57 27.62 6.57
CA PRO A 17 5.47 26.21 6.91
C PRO A 17 5.42 25.41 5.62
N SER A 18 6.43 24.56 5.39
CA SER A 18 6.48 23.70 4.21
C SER A 18 5.30 22.73 4.22
N VAL A 19 4.61 22.60 3.11
CA VAL A 19 3.44 21.73 2.87
C VAL A 19 3.72 20.25 3.25
N THR A 20 4.99 19.85 3.31
CA THR A 20 5.46 18.53 3.74
C THR A 20 5.23 18.23 5.23
N SER A 21 5.08 19.27 6.07
CA SER A 21 4.85 19.06 7.51
C SER A 21 3.40 18.72 7.84
N ALA A 22 2.44 19.21 7.04
CA ALA A 22 1.02 19.00 7.27
C ALA A 22 0.58 17.55 7.02
N SER A 23 1.11 16.91 5.97
CA SER A 23 0.82 15.50 5.67
C SER A 23 1.46 14.53 6.67
N ALA A 24 2.62 14.87 7.23
CA ALA A 24 3.26 14.07 8.29
C ALA A 24 2.52 14.20 9.64
N GLN A 25 1.91 15.34 9.90
CA GLN A 25 1.13 15.56 11.12
C GLN A 25 -0.24 14.86 11.10
N MET A 26 -0.89 14.74 9.94
CA MET A 26 -2.18 14.02 9.86
C MET A 26 -2.09 12.53 10.22
N LEU A 27 -0.96 11.86 9.96
CA LEU A 27 -0.78 10.46 10.37
C LEU A 27 -0.42 10.29 11.87
N SER A 28 -0.07 11.37 12.58
CA SER A 28 0.31 11.31 13.99
C SER A 28 -0.86 11.49 14.97
N ILE A 29 -2.05 11.79 14.47
CA ILE A 29 -3.23 12.12 15.32
C ILE A 29 -3.90 10.86 15.90
N VAL A 30 -3.63 9.68 15.35
CA VAL A 30 -4.21 8.42 15.85
C VAL A 30 -3.38 7.90 17.03
N PRO A 31 -3.96 7.70 18.24
CA PRO A 31 -3.25 7.11 19.36
C PRO A 31 -2.59 5.79 18.98
N ARG A 32 -1.38 5.55 19.47
CA ARG A 32 -0.52 4.41 19.05
C ARG A 32 -1.19 3.04 19.15
N ASP A 33 -2.08 2.88 20.11
CA ASP A 33 -2.79 1.62 20.34
C ASP A 33 -3.92 1.38 19.31
N VAL A 34 -4.48 2.45 18.76
CA VAL A 34 -5.55 2.37 17.76
C VAL A 34 -5.03 1.76 16.45
N ASN A 35 -3.79 2.02 16.04
CA ASN A 35 -3.22 1.41 14.84
C ASN A 35 -3.15 -0.12 14.94
N ASN A 36 -2.83 -0.67 16.11
CA ASN A 36 -2.83 -2.12 16.32
C ASN A 36 -4.25 -2.69 16.24
N ILE A 37 -5.21 -2.03 16.89
CA ILE A 37 -6.62 -2.45 16.88
C ILE A 37 -7.18 -2.41 15.45
N LEU A 38 -6.94 -1.32 14.72
CA LEU A 38 -7.38 -1.19 13.32
C LEU A 38 -6.73 -2.22 12.41
N SER A 39 -5.43 -2.50 12.59
CA SER A 39 -4.72 -3.55 11.84
C SER A 39 -5.39 -4.90 12.04
N ILE A 40 -5.67 -5.29 13.29
CA ILE A 40 -6.33 -6.55 13.62
C ILE A 40 -7.77 -6.57 13.07
N ALA A 41 -8.54 -5.50 13.27
CA ALA A 41 -9.91 -5.42 12.80
C ALA A 41 -10.01 -5.58 11.27
N PHE A 42 -9.21 -4.83 10.51
CA PHE A 42 -9.17 -4.97 9.06
C PHE A 42 -8.65 -6.33 8.61
N GLY A 43 -7.69 -6.93 9.33
CA GLY A 43 -7.19 -8.27 9.07
C GLY A 43 -8.27 -9.34 9.25
N ILE A 44 -9.07 -9.25 10.31
CA ILE A 44 -10.20 -10.15 10.56
C ILE A 44 -11.24 -10.02 9.45
N VAL A 45 -11.60 -8.79 9.06
CA VAL A 45 -12.55 -8.56 7.96
C VAL A 45 -12.00 -9.14 6.65
N ALA A 46 -10.74 -8.90 6.32
CA ALA A 46 -10.10 -9.45 5.12
C ALA A 46 -10.15 -10.99 5.12
N ALA A 47 -9.73 -11.63 6.23
CA ALA A 47 -9.79 -13.08 6.38
C ALA A 47 -11.22 -13.62 6.29
N GLY A 48 -12.18 -12.95 6.92
CA GLY A 48 -13.59 -13.30 6.86
C GLY A 48 -14.16 -13.26 5.43
N VAL A 49 -13.85 -12.20 4.69
CA VAL A 49 -14.25 -12.09 3.27
C VAL A 49 -13.60 -13.20 2.44
N LEU A 50 -12.30 -13.42 2.61
CA LEU A 50 -11.57 -14.46 1.88
C LEU A 50 -12.20 -15.84 2.15
N LEU A 51 -12.38 -16.21 3.41
CA LEU A 51 -12.94 -17.53 3.78
C LEU A 51 -14.39 -17.68 3.31
N ALA A 52 -15.25 -16.69 3.58
CA ALA A 52 -16.67 -16.77 3.25
C ALA A 52 -16.95 -16.94 1.75
N TYR A 53 -16.17 -16.26 0.91
CA TYR A 53 -16.38 -16.29 -0.53
C TYR A 53 -15.51 -17.33 -1.26
N SER A 54 -14.37 -17.75 -0.71
CA SER A 54 -13.59 -18.85 -1.30
C SER A 54 -14.28 -20.21 -1.15
N PHE A 55 -14.90 -20.45 0.01
CA PHE A 55 -15.55 -21.75 0.29
C PHE A 55 -17.05 -21.79 -0.08
N LYS A 56 -17.64 -20.67 -0.47
CA LYS A 56 -19.00 -20.66 -1.02
C LYS A 56 -18.96 -21.22 -2.44
N VAL A 57 -18.96 -22.55 -2.54
CA VAL A 57 -18.97 -23.24 -3.84
C VAL A 57 -20.41 -23.50 -4.24
N THR A 58 -20.83 -22.94 -5.35
CA THR A 58 -22.07 -23.30 -6.05
C THR A 58 -21.64 -24.25 -7.18
N ALA A 59 -21.94 -25.55 -7.06
CA ALA A 59 -21.57 -26.52 -8.09
C ALA A 59 -22.08 -26.06 -9.47
N PRO A 60 -21.29 -26.16 -10.55
CA PRO A 60 -20.04 -26.92 -10.74
C PRO A 60 -18.75 -26.08 -10.70
N TYR A 61 -18.68 -25.03 -9.90
CA TYR A 61 -17.70 -23.97 -9.96
C TYR A 61 -16.39 -24.22 -9.18
N VAL A 62 -15.36 -23.45 -9.55
CA VAL A 62 -14.03 -23.52 -8.96
C VAL A 62 -13.99 -22.78 -7.62
N VAL A 63 -13.24 -23.31 -6.65
CA VAL A 63 -12.99 -22.62 -5.36
C VAL A 63 -12.42 -21.22 -5.62
N GLY A 64 -13.03 -20.21 -5.00
CA GLY A 64 -12.64 -18.81 -5.13
C GLY A 64 -13.35 -18.01 -6.24
N GLU A 65 -14.16 -18.65 -7.08
CA GLU A 65 -14.91 -17.98 -8.15
C GLU A 65 -15.82 -16.87 -7.60
N ASN A 66 -16.47 -17.14 -6.48
CA ASN A 66 -17.37 -16.17 -5.82
C ASN A 66 -16.64 -14.93 -5.28
N LEU A 67 -15.32 -14.97 -5.09
CA LEU A 67 -14.53 -13.76 -4.76
C LEU A 67 -14.61 -12.71 -5.87
N VAL A 68 -14.77 -13.16 -7.11
CA VAL A 68 -14.78 -12.28 -8.29
C VAL A 68 -16.20 -12.07 -8.82
N LEU A 69 -17.02 -13.11 -8.84
CA LEU A 69 -18.37 -13.04 -9.42
C LEU A 69 -19.41 -12.46 -8.47
N ALA A 70 -19.38 -12.83 -7.20
CA ALA A 70 -20.34 -12.33 -6.22
C ALA A 70 -20.30 -10.81 -6.07
N GLU A 71 -21.38 -10.26 -5.57
CA GLU A 71 -21.53 -8.84 -5.27
C GLU A 71 -21.84 -8.65 -3.78
N VAL A 72 -21.15 -7.68 -3.19
CA VAL A 72 -21.39 -7.21 -1.82
C VAL A 72 -22.07 -5.86 -1.93
N TYR A 73 -23.28 -5.79 -1.42
CA TYR A 73 -24.07 -4.56 -1.40
C TYR A 73 -23.73 -3.78 -0.13
N LEU A 74 -23.14 -2.62 -0.29
CA LEU A 74 -22.88 -1.67 0.78
C LEU A 74 -23.80 -0.45 0.59
N PRO A 75 -24.11 0.29 1.67
CA PRO A 75 -24.91 1.50 1.53
C PRO A 75 -24.28 2.46 0.51
N GLY A 76 -24.97 2.65 -0.63
CA GLY A 76 -24.58 3.56 -1.69
C GLY A 76 -23.66 3.00 -2.79
N PHE A 77 -23.15 1.77 -2.69
CA PHE A 77 -22.31 1.17 -3.76
C PHE A 77 -22.24 -0.36 -3.69
N ILE A 78 -21.90 -0.94 -4.85
CA ILE A 78 -21.70 -2.39 -4.99
C ILE A 78 -20.20 -2.64 -5.16
N ILE A 79 -19.65 -3.58 -4.41
CA ILE A 79 -18.22 -3.94 -4.46
C ILE A 79 -18.06 -5.46 -4.65
N LYS A 80 -17.05 -5.86 -5.41
CA LYS A 80 -16.69 -7.28 -5.54
C LYS A 80 -15.92 -7.74 -4.28
N PRO A 81 -16.20 -8.97 -3.76
CA PRO A 81 -15.51 -9.49 -2.56
C PRO A 81 -13.98 -9.42 -2.66
N ILE A 82 -13.40 -9.75 -3.82
CA ILE A 82 -11.95 -9.65 -4.03
C ILE A 82 -11.44 -8.21 -3.87
N THR A 83 -12.21 -7.22 -4.30
CA THR A 83 -11.84 -5.82 -4.14
C THR A 83 -11.91 -5.41 -2.67
N LEU A 84 -12.96 -5.82 -1.97
CA LEU A 84 -13.09 -5.60 -0.53
C LEU A 84 -11.94 -6.26 0.24
N PHE A 85 -11.63 -7.51 -0.07
CA PHE A 85 -10.48 -8.23 0.50
C PHE A 85 -9.17 -7.45 0.28
N THR A 86 -8.87 -7.03 -0.95
CA THR A 86 -7.60 -6.35 -1.25
C THR A 86 -7.46 -5.03 -0.48
N TYR A 87 -8.53 -4.24 -0.38
CA TYR A 87 -8.52 -3.00 0.40
C TYR A 87 -8.36 -3.26 1.91
N MET A 88 -9.13 -4.19 2.46
CA MET A 88 -9.06 -4.49 3.89
C MET A 88 -7.70 -5.07 4.27
N PHE A 89 -7.14 -5.94 3.44
CA PHE A 89 -5.82 -6.51 3.66
C PHE A 89 -4.71 -5.45 3.57
N PHE A 90 -4.77 -4.55 2.58
CA PHE A 90 -3.83 -3.44 2.48
C PHE A 90 -3.92 -2.50 3.69
N LEU A 91 -5.12 -2.14 4.13
CA LEU A 91 -5.31 -1.31 5.32
C LEU A 91 -4.76 -1.99 6.58
N SER A 92 -5.07 -3.28 6.77
CA SER A 92 -4.50 -4.08 7.87
C SER A 92 -2.98 -4.01 7.89
N TYR A 93 -2.35 -4.22 6.74
CA TYR A 93 -0.91 -4.14 6.58
C TYR A 93 -0.35 -2.74 6.87
N ALA A 94 -0.95 -1.70 6.29
CA ALA A 94 -0.51 -0.32 6.47
C ALA A 94 -0.60 0.14 7.95
N PHE A 95 -1.71 -0.17 8.62
CA PHE A 95 -1.86 0.12 10.06
C PHE A 95 -0.90 -0.73 10.90
N GLY A 96 -0.67 -2.00 10.53
CA GLY A 96 0.29 -2.87 11.20
C GLY A 96 1.71 -2.34 11.14
N LEU A 97 2.17 -1.88 9.97
CA LEU A 97 3.49 -1.25 9.84
C LEU A 97 3.59 0.06 10.62
N ASN A 98 2.56 0.90 10.62
CA ASN A 98 2.54 2.16 11.36
C ASN A 98 2.31 1.98 12.86
N SER A 99 2.14 0.76 13.35
CA SER A 99 1.95 0.46 14.76
C SER A 99 3.18 0.82 15.60
N SER A 100 2.98 1.13 16.87
CA SER A 100 4.06 1.42 17.82
C SER A 100 5.03 0.25 17.98
N ILE A 101 4.53 -0.98 17.89
CA ILE A 101 5.31 -2.22 18.00
C ILE A 101 6.30 -2.32 16.84
N SER A 102 5.82 -2.18 15.59
CA SER A 102 6.67 -2.20 14.40
C SER A 102 7.70 -1.09 14.44
N ARG A 103 7.30 0.13 14.75
CA ARG A 103 8.19 1.28 14.85
C ARG A 103 9.31 1.06 15.87
N THR A 104 8.97 0.55 17.06
CA THR A 104 9.96 0.28 18.11
C THR A 104 10.94 -0.81 17.68
N ARG A 105 10.46 -1.86 17.02
CA ARG A 105 11.31 -2.94 16.49
C ARG A 105 12.29 -2.43 15.44
N PHE A 106 11.83 -1.68 14.46
CA PHE A 106 12.69 -1.12 13.41
C PHE A 106 13.71 -0.10 13.94
N LEU A 107 13.34 0.72 14.94
CA LEU A 107 14.28 1.66 15.56
C LEU A 107 15.37 0.97 16.37
N LYS A 108 15.08 -0.18 17.01
CA LYS A 108 16.04 -0.96 17.81
C LYS A 108 16.80 -2.00 16.99
N MET A 109 16.48 -2.20 15.72
CA MET A 109 17.13 -3.18 14.86
C MET A 109 18.58 -2.80 14.58
N ASP A 110 19.46 -3.80 14.46
CA ASP A 110 20.83 -3.59 14.02
C ASP A 110 20.90 -2.85 12.67
N GLU A 111 21.92 -2.02 12.49
CA GLU A 111 22.05 -1.16 11.32
C GLU A 111 22.19 -1.97 10.02
N ARG A 112 23.01 -3.03 10.05
CA ARG A 112 23.23 -3.90 8.90
C ARG A 112 21.94 -4.63 8.47
N LEU A 113 21.19 -5.10 9.45
CA LEU A 113 19.89 -5.73 9.19
C LEU A 113 18.88 -4.74 8.63
N PHE A 114 18.84 -3.52 9.19
CA PHE A 114 17.95 -2.48 8.70
C PHE A 114 18.24 -2.09 7.24
N GLU A 115 19.51 -1.86 6.90
CA GLU A 115 19.92 -1.56 5.52
C GLU A 115 19.62 -2.74 4.57
N GLY A 116 19.77 -3.98 5.03
CA GLY A 116 19.35 -5.17 4.28
C GLY A 116 17.86 -5.16 3.99
N PHE A 117 17.01 -4.88 4.97
CA PHE A 117 15.55 -4.75 4.77
C PHE A 117 15.19 -3.58 3.87
N TYR A 118 15.91 -2.46 3.96
CA TYR A 118 15.69 -1.31 3.10
C TYR A 118 15.98 -1.62 1.62
N VAL A 119 17.13 -2.25 1.34
CA VAL A 119 17.50 -2.68 -0.02
C VAL A 119 16.50 -3.73 -0.53
N LEU A 120 16.14 -4.70 0.29
CA LEU A 120 15.17 -5.75 -0.05
C LEU A 120 13.80 -5.16 -0.39
N ALA A 121 13.33 -4.17 0.37
CA ALA A 121 12.05 -3.51 0.09
C ALA A 121 12.06 -2.82 -1.29
N TRP A 122 13.14 -2.12 -1.64
CA TRP A 122 13.28 -1.52 -2.97
C TRP A 122 13.37 -2.56 -4.08
N PHE A 123 14.06 -3.67 -3.83
CA PHE A 123 14.09 -4.79 -4.76
C PHE A 123 12.69 -5.35 -5.03
N PHE A 124 11.87 -5.52 -3.97
CA PHE A 124 10.48 -5.96 -4.13
C PHE A 124 9.61 -4.93 -4.87
N VAL A 125 9.83 -3.64 -4.70
CA VAL A 125 9.14 -2.61 -5.50
C VAL A 125 9.47 -2.77 -6.98
N MET A 126 10.74 -2.95 -7.31
CA MET A 126 11.15 -3.14 -8.71
C MET A 126 10.57 -4.43 -9.30
N LEU A 127 10.68 -5.54 -8.57
CA LEU A 127 10.18 -6.84 -9.02
C LEU A 127 8.66 -6.85 -9.20
N SER A 128 7.91 -6.36 -8.22
CA SER A 128 6.45 -6.30 -8.30
C SER A 128 5.96 -5.27 -9.33
N GLY A 129 6.69 -4.16 -9.51
CA GLY A 129 6.42 -3.20 -10.58
C GLY A 129 6.62 -3.79 -11.96
N PHE A 130 7.69 -4.57 -12.16
CA PHE A 130 7.91 -5.31 -13.39
C PHE A 130 6.76 -6.31 -13.66
N GLU A 131 6.33 -7.05 -12.64
CA GLU A 131 5.22 -7.99 -12.76
C GLU A 131 3.91 -7.30 -13.15
N VAL A 132 3.59 -6.14 -12.55
CA VAL A 132 2.42 -5.34 -12.95
C VAL A 132 2.50 -4.95 -14.43
N MET A 133 3.64 -4.46 -14.88
CA MET A 133 3.84 -4.08 -16.28
C MET A 133 3.74 -5.28 -17.23
N TYR A 134 4.35 -6.40 -16.85
CA TYR A 134 4.27 -7.64 -17.61
C TYR A 134 2.83 -8.14 -17.77
N GLN A 135 2.04 -8.14 -16.70
CA GLN A 135 0.63 -8.50 -16.74
C GLN A 135 -0.19 -7.58 -17.65
N ILE A 136 0.04 -6.26 -17.58
CA ILE A 136 -0.62 -5.29 -18.46
C ILE A 136 -0.32 -5.60 -19.94
N VAL A 137 0.94 -5.88 -20.28
CA VAL A 137 1.34 -6.22 -21.65
C VAL A 137 0.68 -7.53 -22.11
N LEU A 138 0.72 -8.57 -21.26
CA LEU A 138 0.08 -9.86 -21.60
C LEU A 138 -1.42 -9.73 -21.83
N TRP A 139 -2.12 -8.98 -20.99
CA TRP A 139 -3.56 -8.80 -21.16
C TRP A 139 -3.90 -7.95 -22.37
N SER A 140 -3.13 -6.88 -22.61
CA SER A 140 -3.31 -6.05 -23.80
C SER A 140 -3.10 -6.86 -25.07
N ALA A 141 -2.06 -7.69 -25.11
CA ALA A 141 -1.80 -8.58 -26.24
C ALA A 141 -2.91 -9.65 -26.42
N GLY A 142 -3.32 -10.27 -25.30
CA GLY A 142 -4.40 -11.27 -25.31
C GLY A 142 -5.73 -10.68 -25.81
N LEU A 143 -6.11 -9.49 -25.34
CA LEU A 143 -7.30 -8.79 -25.80
C LEU A 143 -7.21 -8.40 -27.27
N ALA A 144 -6.05 -7.92 -27.74
CA ALA A 144 -5.85 -7.57 -29.14
C ALA A 144 -5.99 -8.78 -30.06
N VAL A 145 -5.36 -9.91 -29.70
CA VAL A 145 -5.45 -11.16 -30.50
C VAL A 145 -6.87 -11.71 -30.53
N GLN A 146 -7.54 -11.78 -29.37
CA GLN A 146 -8.90 -12.29 -29.27
C GLN A 146 -9.90 -11.36 -29.94
N GLY A 147 -9.75 -10.06 -29.81
CA GLY A 147 -10.62 -9.07 -30.45
C GLY A 147 -10.51 -9.02 -31.95
N LEU A 148 -9.32 -9.30 -32.51
CA LEU A 148 -9.13 -9.44 -33.97
C LEU A 148 -9.78 -10.69 -34.51
N GLN A 149 -9.82 -11.79 -33.74
CA GLN A 149 -10.42 -13.07 -34.16
C GLN A 149 -11.94 -13.07 -33.98
N ASN A 150 -12.45 -12.45 -32.94
CA ASN A 150 -13.87 -12.38 -32.61
C ASN A 150 -14.20 -11.07 -31.86
N PRO A 151 -14.70 -10.04 -32.57
CA PRO A 151 -15.04 -8.75 -31.98
C PRO A 151 -16.09 -8.82 -30.85
N ASP A 152 -16.99 -9.82 -30.90
CA ASP A 152 -18.05 -10.01 -29.90
C ASP A 152 -17.48 -10.39 -28.52
N ILE A 153 -16.27 -10.95 -28.48
CA ILE A 153 -15.56 -11.27 -27.24
C ILE A 153 -15.23 -9.99 -26.46
N ILE A 154 -14.94 -8.88 -27.14
CA ILE A 154 -14.62 -7.60 -26.49
C ILE A 154 -15.85 -7.07 -25.76
N VAL A 155 -17.02 -7.18 -26.39
CA VAL A 155 -18.30 -6.67 -25.84
C VAL A 155 -18.83 -7.58 -24.74
N ASN A 156 -18.71 -8.91 -24.90
CA ASN A 156 -19.24 -9.93 -23.99
C ASN A 156 -18.15 -10.65 -23.19
N TRP A 157 -16.97 -10.07 -23.09
CA TRP A 157 -15.78 -10.74 -22.54
C TRP A 157 -15.99 -11.24 -21.11
N TRP A 158 -16.65 -10.44 -20.28
CA TRP A 158 -16.78 -10.73 -18.86
C TRP A 158 -17.67 -11.94 -18.54
N PRO A 159 -18.89 -12.07 -19.08
CA PRO A 159 -19.75 -13.20 -18.71
C PRO A 159 -19.39 -14.50 -19.42
N ALA A 160 -18.77 -14.43 -20.61
CA ALA A 160 -18.58 -15.61 -21.47
C ALA A 160 -17.20 -16.28 -21.34
N ASN A 161 -16.22 -15.62 -20.69
CA ASN A 161 -14.86 -16.11 -20.65
C ASN A 161 -14.43 -16.55 -19.24
N PRO A 162 -14.33 -17.87 -18.95
CA PRO A 162 -13.92 -18.37 -17.63
C PRO A 162 -12.47 -17.95 -17.25
N TYR A 163 -11.63 -17.63 -18.23
CA TYR A 163 -10.27 -17.14 -17.98
C TYR A 163 -10.24 -15.69 -17.46
N ALA A 164 -11.25 -14.88 -17.77
CA ALA A 164 -11.35 -13.50 -17.32
C ALA A 164 -11.38 -13.40 -15.79
N ILE A 165 -12.01 -14.35 -15.13
CA ILE A 165 -12.11 -14.43 -13.66
C ILE A 165 -10.71 -14.55 -13.06
N ASN A 166 -9.90 -15.47 -13.56
CA ASN A 166 -8.53 -15.69 -13.07
C ASN A 166 -7.64 -14.49 -13.34
N VAL A 167 -7.79 -13.83 -14.48
CA VAL A 167 -7.05 -12.61 -14.85
C VAL A 167 -7.35 -11.49 -13.88
N VAL A 168 -8.61 -11.21 -13.57
CA VAL A 168 -9.00 -10.13 -12.64
C VAL A 168 -8.57 -10.43 -11.21
N PHE A 169 -8.64 -11.69 -10.79
CA PHE A 169 -8.13 -12.12 -9.49
C PHE A 169 -6.61 -11.89 -9.40
N ALA A 170 -5.86 -12.39 -10.37
CA ALA A 170 -4.40 -12.23 -10.45
C ALA A 170 -4.01 -10.75 -10.49
N ALA A 171 -4.69 -9.92 -11.31
CA ALA A 171 -4.46 -8.50 -11.39
C ALA A 171 -4.55 -7.81 -10.03
N LYS A 172 -5.62 -8.06 -9.31
CA LYS A 172 -5.84 -7.43 -8.00
C LYS A 172 -4.81 -7.85 -6.98
N LEU A 173 -4.37 -9.11 -7.00
CA LEU A 173 -3.30 -9.58 -6.12
C LEU A 173 -1.95 -8.96 -6.47
N VAL A 174 -1.59 -8.89 -7.75
CA VAL A 174 -0.32 -8.29 -8.19
C VAL A 174 -0.27 -6.80 -7.83
N VAL A 175 -1.36 -6.06 -8.07
CA VAL A 175 -1.47 -4.64 -7.67
C VAL A 175 -1.41 -4.48 -6.16
N LEU A 176 -2.03 -5.38 -5.39
CA LEU A 176 -1.93 -5.38 -3.93
C LEU A 176 -0.49 -5.56 -3.47
N ILE A 177 0.23 -6.55 -4.01
CA ILE A 177 1.64 -6.82 -3.67
C ILE A 177 2.51 -5.60 -4.01
N PHE A 178 2.30 -4.99 -5.18
CA PHE A 178 3.00 -3.78 -5.57
C PHE A 178 2.73 -2.62 -4.61
N ALA A 179 1.48 -2.35 -4.26
CA ALA A 179 1.10 -1.32 -3.31
C ALA A 179 1.72 -1.55 -1.92
N MET A 180 1.72 -2.79 -1.42
CA MET A 180 2.36 -3.17 -0.15
C MET A 180 3.88 -2.96 -0.21
N SER A 181 4.51 -3.30 -1.32
CA SER A 181 5.96 -3.11 -1.52
C SER A 181 6.33 -1.63 -1.52
N CYS A 182 5.59 -0.79 -2.25
CA CYS A 182 5.79 0.66 -2.26
C CYS A 182 5.60 1.27 -0.87
N PHE A 183 4.56 0.86 -0.15
CA PHE A 183 4.29 1.34 1.19
C PHE A 183 5.40 0.94 2.17
N SER A 184 5.91 -0.30 2.06
CA SER A 184 7.03 -0.80 2.87
C SER A 184 8.31 0.01 2.63
N ALA A 185 8.65 0.26 1.36
CA ALA A 185 9.84 1.03 0.99
C ALA A 185 9.74 2.48 1.50
N ASP A 186 8.58 3.12 1.36
CA ASP A 186 8.37 4.48 1.89
C ASP A 186 8.42 4.52 3.42
N TYR A 187 7.83 3.52 4.09
CA TYR A 187 7.90 3.38 5.55
C TYR A 187 9.35 3.25 6.03
N LEU A 188 10.14 2.35 5.42
CA LEU A 188 11.55 2.14 5.78
C LEU A 188 12.40 3.39 5.46
N ARG A 189 12.13 4.10 4.37
CA ARG A 189 12.76 5.38 4.07
C ARG A 189 12.54 6.40 5.19
N ARG A 190 11.30 6.53 5.68
CA ARG A 190 10.99 7.43 6.81
C ARG A 190 11.67 6.99 8.10
N MET A 191 11.75 5.68 8.34
CA MET A 191 12.46 5.13 9.50
C MET A 191 13.96 5.39 9.43
N ARG A 192 14.57 5.29 8.25
CA ARG A 192 15.98 5.64 8.01
C ARG A 192 16.26 7.09 8.40
N THR A 193 15.47 8.03 7.87
CA THR A 193 15.61 9.46 8.20
C THR A 193 15.41 9.73 9.70
N ALA A 194 14.50 9.01 10.36
CA ALA A 194 14.30 9.14 11.81
C ALA A 194 15.51 8.64 12.61
N ARG A 195 16.15 7.54 12.18
CA ARG A 195 17.38 7.01 12.81
C ARG A 195 18.56 7.96 12.65
N GLU A 196 18.75 8.53 11.46
CA GLU A 196 19.82 9.51 11.18
C GLU A 196 19.69 10.74 12.09
N LYS A 197 18.49 11.25 12.32
CA LYS A 197 18.24 12.38 13.22
C LYS A 197 18.48 12.07 14.70
N THR A 198 18.35 10.81 15.10
CA THR A 198 18.53 10.38 16.49
C THR A 198 19.99 10.05 16.82
N ARG A 199 20.84 9.93 15.80
CA ARG A 199 22.27 9.66 15.96
C ARG A 199 22.96 10.93 16.45
N PRO A 200 23.52 10.98 17.67
CA PRO A 200 24.29 12.15 18.10
C PRO A 200 25.47 12.33 17.13
N ASN A 201 25.71 13.58 16.71
CA ASN A 201 26.86 13.95 15.87
C ASN A 201 28.16 13.50 16.58
N SER A 202 28.64 12.31 16.26
CA SER A 202 29.91 11.79 16.72
C SER A 202 31.10 12.32 15.88
N SER A 203 30.89 13.38 15.11
CA SER A 203 31.94 14.02 14.29
C SER A 203 32.60 15.22 14.96
N GLY A 204 32.81 15.14 16.29
CA GLY A 204 33.46 16.20 17.08
C GLY A 204 34.46 15.64 18.07
N SER A 205 35.47 14.89 17.56
CA SER A 205 36.73 14.65 18.31
C SER A 205 37.86 14.42 17.32
#